data_da0fa43fa142c674479252c816fd3f0c
#
_entry.id   da0fa43fa142c674479252c816fd3f0c
#
_cell.length_a   1.000
_cell.length_b   1.000
_cell.length_c   1.000
_cell.angle_alpha   90.00
_cell.angle_beta   90.00
_cell.angle_gamma   90.00
#
_symmetry.space_group_name_H-M   'P 1'
#
loop_
_entity.id
_entity.type
_entity.pdbx_description
1 polymer ?
#
loop_
_entity_poly.entity_id
_entity_poly.type
_entity_poly.pdbx_seq_one_letter_code
_entity_poly.pdbx_strand_id
1 'polypeptide(L)'
;MPGGSSGAILSGNARQMAVYAFLCLLLAMAGCANLAVPPTPIERNDPPPAPREFRAAWVATVANIDWPSKKDLTVEQQKQEIVRIVERAKELKLNALVFQVRPAADAMYPSILEPWSEYLTGEQGKMPNPYYDPLKMWVEESHKRGIELHAWFNPYRARHTSAKSPNTPMHIANTNPEVVKSYAGFQWMDPGEAFAAQRTLDVILDVVRRYDIDGVHVDDYFYPYPVNLPSSSVGNNAPVEENFPDDPAWQRYIGLGGGLSRADWRRRNVDQLMEKIYGEVRRAKPWVRVGISPFGLGRPDRRPPGIAGFSQYDKLYADVELWLAKGWLDYLVPQLYWPIEQRPQAFEVLLDYWLTQNTMNRHVWPGLYTSRINNTEKSWPVDEIIKQVALTRTKNMAQGHVHFSMVALTENRRGISDQLKATSYQSAALIPAAPWLVTSATRTPIPPLLTVDTDPIARTMSVNLTSFKPLSDGHAWQVAIWERVNSLWQFSVVPIHMAEDSRTDTMIVSLPYPLADPRKVPDKVVAFTVDRFGTESARVSWTAGERK
;
A
#
# COMPACT_ATOMS: atom_id res chain seq x y z
N MET A 1 23.65 86.42 -16.85
CA MET A 1 23.06 86.89 -18.14
C MET A 1 22.25 85.76 -18.74
N PRO A 2 21.10 86.03 -19.32
CA PRO A 2 19.87 85.26 -19.15
C PRO A 2 19.54 84.42 -20.37
N GLY A 3 18.61 83.51 -20.18
CA GLY A 3 17.95 82.84 -21.32
C GLY A 3 16.89 81.89 -20.82
N GLY A 4 15.82 82.21 -20.93
CA GLY A 4 14.44 82.33 -21.16
C GLY A 4 13.78 80.97 -21.38
N SER A 5 12.92 80.57 -20.42
CA SER A 5 12.05 79.40 -20.55
C SER A 5 10.64 79.86 -21.02
N SER A 6 10.20 79.35 -22.13
CA SER A 6 8.79 79.51 -22.56
C SER A 6 8.00 78.28 -22.13
N GLY A 7 7.21 78.43 -21.06
CA GLY A 7 6.23 77.42 -20.68
C GLY A 7 4.93 77.60 -21.46
N ALA A 8 4.52 76.60 -22.20
CA ALA A 8 3.23 76.55 -22.86
C ALA A 8 2.18 76.02 -21.85
N ILE A 9 1.24 76.88 -21.46
CA ILE A 9 0.08 76.53 -20.67
C ILE A 9 -0.95 75.89 -21.61
N LEU A 10 -1.13 74.60 -21.52
CA LEU A 10 -2.26 73.91 -22.18
C LEU A 10 -3.56 74.24 -21.47
N SER A 11 -4.52 74.75 -22.18
CA SER A 11 -5.82 75.18 -21.75
C SER A 11 -6.65 74.06 -21.11
N GLY A 12 -7.47 74.40 -20.09
CA GLY A 12 -8.25 73.46 -19.30
C GLY A 12 -9.20 72.49 -20.06
N ASN A 13 -9.53 72.77 -21.30
CA ASN A 13 -10.45 71.97 -22.11
C ASN A 13 -9.83 70.66 -22.61
N ALA A 14 -8.51 70.58 -22.81
CA ALA A 14 -7.84 69.35 -23.23
C ALA A 14 -7.76 68.31 -22.12
N ARG A 15 -7.69 68.74 -20.83
CA ARG A 15 -7.69 67.82 -19.69
C ARG A 15 -9.07 67.25 -19.41
N GLN A 16 -10.17 68.01 -19.59
CA GLN A 16 -11.50 67.46 -19.43
C GLN A 16 -11.89 66.48 -20.54
N MET A 17 -11.50 66.67 -21.77
CA MET A 17 -11.74 65.72 -22.86
C MET A 17 -10.94 64.41 -22.68
N ALA A 18 -9.72 64.48 -22.14
CA ALA A 18 -8.93 63.28 -21.83
C ALA A 18 -9.53 62.44 -20.71
N VAL A 19 -10.10 63.05 -19.68
CA VAL A 19 -10.80 62.38 -18.57
C VAL A 19 -12.09 61.70 -19.05
N TYR A 20 -12.88 62.37 -19.91
CA TYR A 20 -14.09 61.76 -20.49
C TYR A 20 -13.77 60.60 -21.45
N ALA A 21 -12.72 60.71 -22.24
CA ALA A 21 -12.27 59.62 -23.13
C ALA A 21 -11.77 58.40 -22.29
N PHE A 22 -11.09 58.60 -21.17
CA PHE A 22 -10.64 57.53 -20.30
C PHE A 22 -11.79 56.87 -19.53
N LEU A 23 -12.80 57.66 -19.08
CA LEU A 23 -14.02 57.13 -18.43
C LEU A 23 -14.88 56.32 -19.43
N CYS A 24 -15.03 56.76 -20.70
CA CYS A 24 -15.74 56.03 -21.71
C CYS A 24 -15.01 54.72 -22.13
N LEU A 25 -13.68 54.70 -22.09
CA LEU A 25 -12.90 53.46 -22.32
C LEU A 25 -13.04 52.46 -21.17
N LEU A 26 -13.11 52.91 -19.92
CA LEU A 26 -13.35 52.07 -18.74
C LEU A 26 -14.79 51.50 -18.72
N LEU A 27 -15.80 52.27 -19.17
CA LEU A 27 -17.18 51.81 -19.29
C LEU A 27 -17.38 50.84 -20.45
N ALA A 28 -16.62 50.98 -21.54
CA ALA A 28 -16.64 50.03 -22.64
C ALA A 28 -15.95 48.69 -22.32
N MET A 29 -14.99 48.67 -21.37
CA MET A 29 -14.39 47.43 -20.91
C MET A 29 -15.21 46.73 -19.81
N ALA A 30 -16.12 47.39 -19.13
CA ALA A 30 -17.04 46.81 -18.16
C ALA A 30 -18.26 46.11 -18.79
N GLY A 31 -18.50 46.28 -20.10
CA GLY A 31 -19.69 45.80 -20.78
C GLY A 31 -19.57 44.44 -21.49
N CYS A 32 -18.40 43.76 -21.45
CA CYS A 32 -18.21 42.45 -22.04
C CYS A 32 -17.69 41.43 -20.99
N ALA A 33 -18.21 41.44 -19.79
CA ALA A 33 -18.23 40.23 -18.99
C ALA A 33 -19.29 39.32 -19.63
N ASN A 34 -18.91 38.58 -20.68
CA ASN A 34 -19.60 37.38 -21.06
C ASN A 34 -19.63 36.52 -19.78
N LEU A 35 -20.80 36.45 -19.15
CA LEU A 35 -21.14 35.35 -18.23
C LEU A 35 -20.92 34.09 -19.08
N ALA A 36 -19.72 33.53 -19.00
CA ALA A 36 -19.46 32.21 -19.53
C ALA A 36 -20.46 31.32 -18.79
N VAL A 37 -21.54 30.97 -19.46
CA VAL A 37 -22.40 29.86 -19.07
C VAL A 37 -21.43 28.70 -18.85
N PRO A 38 -21.37 28.13 -17.64
CA PRO A 38 -20.49 26.97 -17.43
C PRO A 38 -20.82 25.98 -18.55
N PRO A 39 -19.82 25.44 -19.26
CA PRO A 39 -20.07 24.51 -20.33
C PRO A 39 -20.99 23.43 -19.78
N THR A 40 -22.15 23.27 -20.41
CA THR A 40 -23.02 22.12 -20.17
C THR A 40 -22.12 20.88 -20.18
N PRO A 41 -22.17 20.03 -19.16
CA PRO A 41 -21.37 18.81 -19.15
C PRO A 41 -21.60 18.12 -20.50
N ILE A 42 -20.57 17.98 -21.30
CA ILE A 42 -20.63 17.16 -22.52
C ILE A 42 -21.05 15.80 -22.00
N GLU A 43 -22.27 15.36 -22.34
CA GLU A 43 -22.72 13.99 -22.03
C GLU A 43 -21.74 13.04 -22.71
N ARG A 44 -20.74 12.61 -21.96
CA ARG A 44 -19.83 11.56 -22.43
C ARG A 44 -20.65 10.28 -22.48
N ASN A 45 -20.98 9.84 -23.67
CA ASN A 45 -21.65 8.55 -23.88
C ASN A 45 -20.82 7.37 -23.34
N ASP A 46 -19.50 7.54 -23.16
CA ASP A 46 -18.59 6.55 -22.60
C ASP A 46 -18.15 6.93 -21.19
N PRO A 47 -17.98 5.95 -20.31
CA PRO A 47 -17.53 6.20 -18.95
C PRO A 47 -16.09 6.74 -18.94
N PRO A 48 -15.71 7.51 -17.91
CA PRO A 48 -14.33 7.94 -17.74
C PRO A 48 -13.42 6.71 -17.54
N PRO A 49 -12.07 6.88 -17.61
CA PRO A 49 -11.14 5.84 -17.20
C PRO A 49 -11.45 5.33 -15.78
N ALA A 50 -11.29 4.03 -15.56
CA ALA A 50 -11.51 3.46 -14.22
C ALA A 50 -10.54 4.08 -13.19
N PRO A 51 -11.04 4.49 -12.02
CA PRO A 51 -10.18 4.99 -10.95
C PRO A 51 -9.17 3.90 -10.54
N ARG A 52 -7.88 4.28 -10.45
CA ARG A 52 -6.83 3.37 -9.99
C ARG A 52 -6.07 4.00 -8.84
N GLU A 53 -6.07 3.32 -7.70
CA GLU A 53 -5.37 3.75 -6.50
C GLU A 53 -5.19 2.55 -5.55
N PHE A 54 -3.96 2.27 -5.14
CA PHE A 54 -3.72 1.29 -4.08
C PHE A 54 -4.11 1.89 -2.73
N ARG A 55 -5.08 1.29 -2.06
CA ARG A 55 -5.59 1.72 -0.75
C ARG A 55 -5.43 0.57 0.22
N ALA A 56 -4.38 0.61 1.03
CA ALA A 56 -4.07 -0.49 1.92
C ALA A 56 -3.88 -0.06 3.37
N ALA A 57 -3.88 -1.05 4.26
CA ALA A 57 -3.47 -0.90 5.64
C ALA A 57 -2.63 -2.09 6.09
N TRP A 58 -1.62 -1.83 6.94
CA TRP A 58 -0.89 -2.88 7.63
C TRP A 58 -1.72 -3.46 8.77
N VAL A 59 -1.63 -4.78 8.91
CA VAL A 59 -2.14 -5.54 10.06
C VAL A 59 -0.93 -6.19 10.74
N ALA A 60 -0.41 -5.52 11.76
CA ALA A 60 0.76 -5.97 12.52
C ALA A 60 0.37 -6.98 13.59
N THR A 61 1.09 -8.09 13.66
CA THR A 61 0.87 -9.16 14.66
C THR A 61 1.87 -9.10 15.80
N VAL A 62 3.07 -8.56 15.55
CA VAL A 62 4.07 -8.36 16.59
C VAL A 62 3.49 -7.54 17.76
N ALA A 63 3.74 -7.98 18.98
CA ALA A 63 3.26 -7.32 20.19
C ALA A 63 1.72 -7.10 20.22
N ASN A 64 0.96 -7.84 19.41
CA ASN A 64 -0.50 -7.74 19.31
C ASN A 64 -0.98 -6.32 18.97
N ILE A 65 -0.29 -5.63 18.05
CA ILE A 65 -0.63 -4.24 17.66
C ILE A 65 -2.01 -4.17 17.01
N ASP A 66 -2.28 -5.01 16.01
CA ASP A 66 -3.55 -5.00 15.26
C ASP A 66 -4.33 -6.30 15.44
N TRP A 67 -3.67 -7.46 15.21
CA TRP A 67 -4.31 -8.78 15.27
C TRP A 67 -3.31 -9.89 15.66
N PRO A 68 -3.72 -10.89 16.49
CA PRO A 68 -4.88 -10.80 17.38
C PRO A 68 -4.73 -9.63 18.34
N SER A 69 -5.83 -9.01 18.77
CA SER A 69 -5.78 -7.86 19.69
C SER A 69 -5.17 -8.21 21.05
N LYS A 70 -5.20 -9.48 21.40
CA LYS A 70 -4.57 -10.09 22.60
C LYS A 70 -4.16 -11.52 22.31
N LYS A 71 -3.13 -11.98 22.99
CA LYS A 71 -2.58 -13.33 22.84
C LYS A 71 -3.38 -14.45 23.55
N ASP A 72 -4.38 -14.11 24.33
CA ASP A 72 -5.25 -15.01 25.10
C ASP A 72 -6.68 -15.13 24.53
N LEU A 73 -6.89 -14.66 23.31
CA LEU A 73 -8.19 -14.80 22.64
C LEU A 73 -8.49 -16.25 22.30
N THR A 74 -9.78 -16.63 22.44
CA THR A 74 -10.26 -17.89 21.88
C THR A 74 -10.18 -17.89 20.36
N VAL A 75 -10.14 -19.06 19.75
CA VAL A 75 -10.14 -19.20 18.27
C VAL A 75 -11.33 -18.50 17.64
N GLU A 76 -12.49 -18.60 18.26
CA GLU A 76 -13.70 -17.92 17.74
C GLU A 76 -13.56 -16.40 17.78
N GLN A 77 -13.00 -15.84 18.85
CA GLN A 77 -12.72 -14.40 18.94
C GLN A 77 -11.69 -13.96 17.91
N GLN A 78 -10.62 -14.74 17.70
CA GLN A 78 -9.62 -14.48 16.65
C GLN A 78 -10.27 -14.41 15.26
N LYS A 79 -11.14 -15.38 14.93
CA LYS A 79 -11.89 -15.43 13.66
C LYS A 79 -12.83 -14.24 13.51
N GLN A 80 -13.56 -13.87 14.57
CA GLN A 80 -14.45 -12.71 14.57
C GLN A 80 -13.69 -11.40 14.34
N GLU A 81 -12.48 -11.27 14.90
CA GLU A 81 -11.62 -10.12 14.65
C GLU A 81 -11.16 -10.06 13.18
N ILE A 82 -10.79 -11.19 12.56
CA ILE A 82 -10.45 -11.25 11.12
C ILE A 82 -11.61 -10.69 10.30
N VAL A 83 -12.80 -11.25 10.48
CA VAL A 83 -14.01 -10.81 9.74
C VAL A 83 -14.27 -9.32 9.95
N ARG A 84 -14.23 -8.84 11.20
CA ARG A 84 -14.44 -7.42 11.54
C ARG A 84 -13.43 -6.49 10.85
N ILE A 85 -12.16 -6.89 10.83
CA ILE A 85 -11.09 -6.09 10.20
C ILE A 85 -11.31 -6.01 8.69
N VAL A 86 -11.59 -7.15 8.05
CA VAL A 86 -11.80 -7.20 6.59
C VAL A 86 -13.10 -6.48 6.19
N GLU A 87 -14.18 -6.57 6.99
CA GLU A 87 -15.39 -5.77 6.77
C GLU A 87 -15.10 -4.28 6.88
N ARG A 88 -14.35 -3.83 7.89
CA ARG A 88 -13.95 -2.44 8.01
C ARG A 88 -13.12 -1.98 6.79
N ALA A 89 -12.21 -2.80 6.30
CA ALA A 89 -11.46 -2.51 5.09
C ALA A 89 -12.38 -2.35 3.87
N LYS A 90 -13.36 -3.25 3.71
CA LYS A 90 -14.39 -3.16 2.63
C LYS A 90 -15.24 -1.90 2.73
N GLU A 91 -15.72 -1.55 3.93
CA GLU A 91 -16.49 -0.33 4.18
C GLU A 91 -15.72 0.94 3.79
N LEU A 92 -14.41 0.95 4.04
CA LEU A 92 -13.50 2.03 3.68
C LEU A 92 -13.05 1.98 2.22
N LYS A 93 -13.53 1.00 1.43
CA LYS A 93 -13.07 0.79 0.05
C LYS A 93 -11.54 0.66 -0.06
N LEU A 94 -10.90 0.08 0.96
CA LEU A 94 -9.55 -0.42 0.85
C LEU A 94 -9.56 -1.63 -0.09
N ASN A 95 -8.52 -1.78 -0.89
CA ASN A 95 -8.40 -2.85 -1.86
C ASN A 95 -7.23 -3.81 -1.58
N ALA A 96 -6.47 -3.57 -0.51
CA ALA A 96 -5.45 -4.49 -0.04
C ALA A 96 -5.26 -4.41 1.49
N LEU A 97 -4.82 -5.53 2.09
CA LEU A 97 -4.31 -5.62 3.46
C LEU A 97 -2.89 -6.19 3.43
N VAL A 98 -2.00 -5.63 4.25
CA VAL A 98 -0.62 -6.10 4.41
C VAL A 98 -0.51 -6.77 5.77
N PHE A 99 -0.67 -8.09 5.79
CA PHE A 99 -0.79 -8.89 7.01
C PHE A 99 0.54 -9.51 7.43
N GLN A 100 0.99 -9.23 8.66
CA GLN A 100 2.24 -9.75 9.20
C GLN A 100 2.13 -11.23 9.57
N VAL A 101 2.65 -12.09 8.69
CA VAL A 101 2.60 -13.56 8.84
C VAL A 101 3.83 -14.10 9.59
N ARG A 102 4.94 -13.34 9.60
CA ARG A 102 6.22 -13.71 10.24
C ARG A 102 6.76 -12.52 11.06
N PRO A 103 6.36 -12.39 12.33
CA PRO A 103 6.83 -11.27 13.17
C PRO A 103 8.26 -11.44 13.70
N ALA A 104 8.74 -12.67 14.03
CA ALA A 104 10.01 -12.87 14.70
C ALA A 104 10.55 -14.32 14.57
N ALA A 105 10.86 -14.77 13.37
CA ALA A 105 11.23 -16.16 13.04
C ALA A 105 10.23 -17.19 13.63
N ASP A 106 8.97 -16.83 13.59
CA ASP A 106 7.80 -17.58 14.02
C ASP A 106 6.64 -17.32 13.04
N ALA A 107 5.58 -18.10 13.10
CA ALA A 107 4.54 -18.10 12.07
C ALA A 107 3.14 -17.88 12.62
N MET A 108 2.32 -17.12 11.88
CA MET A 108 0.86 -17.00 12.08
C MET A 108 0.08 -18.01 11.21
N TYR A 109 0.72 -19.10 10.82
CA TYR A 109 0.15 -20.16 9.98
C TYR A 109 0.86 -21.49 10.28
N PRO A 110 0.31 -22.66 9.91
CA PRO A 110 0.98 -23.94 10.11
C PRO A 110 2.24 -24.00 9.24
N SER A 111 3.42 -23.96 9.86
CA SER A 111 4.73 -24.02 9.23
C SER A 111 5.53 -25.23 9.74
N ILE A 112 6.25 -25.87 8.83
CA ILE A 112 7.25 -26.91 9.17
C ILE A 112 8.65 -26.30 9.35
N LEU A 113 8.83 -25.02 9.02
CA LEU A 113 10.10 -24.31 9.07
C LEU A 113 10.27 -23.52 10.36
N GLU A 114 9.19 -22.94 10.89
CA GLU A 114 9.20 -22.05 12.04
C GLU A 114 8.07 -22.39 13.01
N PRO A 115 8.25 -22.16 14.33
CA PRO A 115 7.22 -22.46 15.33
C PRO A 115 6.02 -21.49 15.19
N TRP A 116 4.87 -21.88 15.73
CA TRP A 116 3.74 -20.97 15.93
C TRP A 116 4.15 -19.76 16.77
N SER A 117 3.69 -18.58 16.38
CA SER A 117 4.00 -17.35 17.12
C SER A 117 3.29 -17.31 18.48
N GLU A 118 3.99 -16.82 19.51
CA GLU A 118 3.38 -16.58 20.82
C GLU A 118 2.30 -15.50 20.78
N TYR A 119 2.35 -14.58 19.83
CA TYR A 119 1.34 -13.53 19.70
C TYR A 119 -0.03 -14.09 19.30
N LEU A 120 -0.08 -15.30 18.75
CA LEU A 120 -1.32 -15.96 18.37
C LEU A 120 -2.02 -16.64 19.57
N THR A 121 -1.24 -17.34 20.42
CA THR A 121 -1.79 -18.25 21.45
C THR A 121 -1.23 -18.03 22.85
N GLY A 122 -0.35 -17.04 23.02
CA GLY A 122 0.31 -16.72 24.28
C GLY A 122 1.58 -17.54 24.55
N GLU A 123 1.86 -18.59 23.74
CA GLU A 123 3.02 -19.46 23.91
C GLU A 123 3.58 -19.85 22.55
N GLN A 124 4.90 -19.67 22.35
CA GLN A 124 5.54 -20.05 21.09
C GLN A 124 5.46 -21.58 20.88
N GLY A 125 5.16 -21.99 19.64
CA GLY A 125 5.01 -23.39 19.26
C GLY A 125 3.63 -23.98 19.54
N LYS A 126 2.79 -23.31 20.31
CA LYS A 126 1.44 -23.77 20.61
C LYS A 126 0.48 -23.41 19.46
N MET A 127 -0.11 -24.44 18.85
CA MET A 127 -1.12 -24.27 17.82
C MET A 127 -2.45 -23.76 18.39
N PRO A 128 -3.29 -23.07 17.58
CA PRO A 128 -4.66 -22.73 17.98
C PRO A 128 -5.48 -23.97 18.34
N ASN A 129 -6.33 -23.87 19.36
CA ASN A 129 -7.23 -24.93 19.75
C ASN A 129 -8.65 -24.39 20.01
N PRO A 130 -9.69 -24.81 19.23
CA PRO A 130 -9.63 -25.77 18.14
C PRO A 130 -8.73 -25.32 16.99
N TYR A 131 -8.12 -26.28 16.26
CA TYR A 131 -7.22 -25.98 15.15
C TYR A 131 -7.90 -25.22 14.03
N TYR A 132 -7.22 -24.21 13.49
CA TYR A 132 -7.51 -23.56 12.23
C TYR A 132 -6.23 -22.98 11.63
N ASP A 133 -6.26 -22.65 10.34
CA ASP A 133 -5.18 -21.96 9.65
C ASP A 133 -5.52 -20.47 9.54
N PRO A 134 -4.90 -19.60 10.34
CA PRO A 134 -5.19 -18.17 10.30
C PRO A 134 -4.91 -17.52 8.95
N LEU A 135 -3.76 -17.84 8.31
CA LEU A 135 -3.41 -17.23 7.03
C LEU A 135 -4.40 -17.64 5.92
N LYS A 136 -4.80 -18.92 5.88
CA LYS A 136 -5.85 -19.36 4.94
C LYS A 136 -7.13 -18.54 5.14
N MET A 137 -7.58 -18.36 6.38
CA MET A 137 -8.77 -17.57 6.68
C MET A 137 -8.63 -16.10 6.27
N TRP A 138 -7.46 -15.47 6.53
CA TRP A 138 -7.20 -14.10 6.10
C TRP A 138 -7.30 -13.94 4.58
N VAL A 139 -6.70 -14.87 3.81
CA VAL A 139 -6.79 -14.89 2.35
C VAL A 139 -8.23 -15.01 1.89
N GLU A 140 -8.97 -16.03 2.37
CA GLU A 140 -10.35 -16.31 1.97
C GLU A 140 -11.29 -15.13 2.27
N GLU A 141 -11.24 -14.59 3.49
CA GLU A 141 -12.11 -13.48 3.89
C GLU A 141 -11.80 -12.18 3.14
N SER A 142 -10.52 -11.94 2.81
CA SER A 142 -10.11 -10.80 1.99
C SER A 142 -10.60 -10.95 0.55
N HIS A 143 -10.35 -12.10 -0.07
CA HIS A 143 -10.73 -12.38 -1.46
C HIS A 143 -12.24 -12.37 -1.68
N LYS A 144 -13.04 -12.90 -0.75
CA LYS A 144 -14.51 -12.79 -0.79
C LYS A 144 -15.00 -11.34 -0.90
N ARG A 145 -14.21 -10.38 -0.46
CA ARG A 145 -14.54 -8.94 -0.47
C ARG A 145 -13.80 -8.14 -1.52
N GLY A 146 -13.01 -8.79 -2.36
CA GLY A 146 -12.23 -8.16 -3.42
C GLY A 146 -11.03 -7.36 -2.91
N ILE A 147 -10.46 -7.79 -1.78
CA ILE A 147 -9.29 -7.19 -1.13
C ILE A 147 -8.10 -8.11 -1.34
N GLU A 148 -6.99 -7.60 -1.89
CA GLU A 148 -5.73 -8.34 -1.98
C GLU A 148 -5.14 -8.56 -0.59
N LEU A 149 -4.50 -9.72 -0.38
CA LEU A 149 -3.73 -10.01 0.83
C LEU A 149 -2.25 -10.13 0.53
N HIS A 150 -1.47 -9.18 1.05
CA HIS A 150 -0.02 -9.18 0.97
C HIS A 150 0.56 -9.75 2.27
N ALA A 151 1.31 -10.84 2.18
CA ALA A 151 1.96 -11.45 3.34
C ALA A 151 3.21 -10.68 3.71
N TRP A 152 3.25 -10.15 4.94
CA TRP A 152 4.37 -9.37 5.46
C TRP A 152 5.29 -10.22 6.32
N PHE A 153 6.58 -10.18 6.00
CA PHE A 153 7.66 -10.89 6.67
C PHE A 153 8.67 -9.90 7.25
N ASN A 154 8.99 -10.05 8.54
CA ASN A 154 10.22 -9.48 9.07
C ASN A 154 11.39 -10.40 8.67
N PRO A 155 12.44 -9.91 7.97
CA PRO A 155 13.41 -10.81 7.36
C PRO A 155 14.40 -11.44 8.35
N TYR A 156 14.78 -10.74 9.42
CA TYR A 156 15.90 -11.17 10.26
C TYR A 156 15.65 -11.17 11.76
N ARG A 157 14.57 -10.55 12.24
CA ARG A 157 14.29 -10.59 13.67
C ARG A 157 13.93 -12.02 14.11
N ALA A 158 14.73 -12.59 15.00
CA ALA A 158 14.47 -13.91 15.57
C ALA A 158 13.60 -13.84 16.83
N ARG A 159 13.74 -12.77 17.66
CA ARG A 159 12.90 -12.56 18.83
C ARG A 159 12.73 -11.09 19.13
N HIS A 160 11.51 -10.67 19.38
CA HIS A 160 11.18 -9.31 19.82
C HIS A 160 11.26 -9.20 21.35
N THR A 161 11.59 -8.02 21.88
CA THR A 161 11.71 -7.78 23.33
C THR A 161 10.40 -7.95 24.10
N SER A 162 9.24 -7.83 23.44
CA SER A 162 7.92 -8.06 24.03
C SER A 162 7.56 -9.54 24.19
N ALA A 163 8.33 -10.45 23.58
CA ALA A 163 8.13 -11.89 23.69
C ALA A 163 8.39 -12.37 25.14
N LYS A 164 7.52 -13.25 25.66
CA LYS A 164 7.57 -13.71 27.06
C LYS A 164 7.76 -15.21 27.19
N SER A 165 7.25 -16.01 26.25
CA SER A 165 7.45 -17.47 26.28
C SER A 165 8.89 -17.82 25.91
N PRO A 166 9.45 -18.97 26.40
CA PRO A 166 10.74 -19.43 25.95
C PRO A 166 10.73 -19.80 24.47
N ASN A 167 11.91 -19.79 23.83
CA ASN A 167 12.04 -20.34 22.48
C ASN A 167 11.82 -21.85 22.50
N THR A 168 11.01 -22.36 21.58
CA THR A 168 10.80 -23.81 21.41
C THR A 168 12.04 -24.49 20.83
N PRO A 169 12.19 -25.84 20.95
CA PRO A 169 13.26 -26.56 20.28
C PRO A 169 13.37 -26.34 18.77
N MET A 170 12.24 -26.05 18.12
CA MET A 170 12.18 -25.80 16.67
C MET A 170 12.63 -24.36 16.27
N HIS A 171 12.71 -23.45 17.22
CA HIS A 171 13.09 -22.07 16.95
C HIS A 171 14.55 -21.96 16.49
N ILE A 172 14.85 -21.09 15.52
CA ILE A 172 16.18 -20.95 14.92
C ILE A 172 17.29 -20.67 15.93
N ALA A 173 17.01 -19.98 17.04
CA ALA A 173 17.98 -19.75 18.11
C ALA A 173 18.40 -21.04 18.83
N ASN A 174 17.61 -22.12 18.74
CA ASN A 174 17.92 -23.42 19.30
C ASN A 174 18.44 -24.41 18.25
N THR A 175 17.94 -24.34 17.02
CA THR A 175 18.40 -25.25 15.94
C THR A 175 19.71 -24.81 15.30
N ASN A 176 19.95 -23.49 15.20
CA ASN A 176 21.13 -22.90 14.56
C ASN A 176 21.61 -21.68 15.37
N PRO A 177 22.06 -21.86 16.63
CA PRO A 177 22.41 -20.75 17.51
C PRO A 177 23.55 -19.88 16.97
N GLU A 178 24.43 -20.43 16.14
CA GLU A 178 25.57 -19.72 15.53
C GLU A 178 25.14 -18.58 14.62
N VAL A 179 23.96 -18.67 13.98
CA VAL A 179 23.45 -17.62 13.09
C VAL A 179 22.62 -16.57 13.83
N VAL A 180 22.31 -16.77 15.11
CA VAL A 180 21.49 -15.85 15.91
C VAL A 180 22.37 -15.06 16.87
N LYS A 181 22.21 -13.74 16.85
CA LYS A 181 22.94 -12.80 17.71
C LYS A 181 21.99 -12.14 18.70
N SER A 182 22.46 -11.93 19.93
CA SER A 182 21.78 -11.07 20.90
C SER A 182 22.20 -9.63 20.69
N TYR A 183 21.24 -8.72 20.57
CA TYR A 183 21.50 -7.29 20.37
C TYR A 183 20.35 -6.48 21.01
N ALA A 184 20.68 -5.58 21.92
CA ALA A 184 19.71 -4.69 22.57
C ALA A 184 18.44 -5.39 23.11
N GLY A 185 18.58 -6.60 23.65
CA GLY A 185 17.47 -7.42 24.17
C GLY A 185 16.66 -8.16 23.10
N PHE A 186 16.96 -7.98 21.82
CA PHE A 186 16.43 -8.77 20.71
C PHE A 186 17.29 -10.01 20.46
N GLN A 187 16.71 -11.02 19.78
CA GLN A 187 17.49 -12.00 19.05
C GLN A 187 17.34 -11.70 17.55
N TRP A 188 18.46 -11.75 16.85
CA TRP A 188 18.53 -11.35 15.44
C TRP A 188 19.31 -12.36 14.63
N MET A 189 18.75 -12.81 13.51
CA MET A 189 19.51 -13.60 12.54
C MET A 189 20.53 -12.69 11.85
N ASP A 190 21.80 -13.12 11.84
CA ASP A 190 22.88 -12.35 11.24
C ASP A 190 22.75 -12.32 9.72
N PRO A 191 22.52 -11.13 9.08
CA PRO A 191 22.43 -11.05 7.62
C PRO A 191 23.74 -11.45 6.91
N GLY A 192 24.87 -11.48 7.61
CA GLY A 192 26.14 -11.97 7.11
C GLY A 192 26.23 -13.50 7.00
N GLU A 193 25.27 -14.21 7.54
CA GLU A 193 25.18 -15.67 7.48
C GLU A 193 24.30 -16.12 6.31
N ALA A 194 24.87 -16.81 5.34
CA ALA A 194 24.13 -17.29 4.16
C ALA A 194 22.93 -18.16 4.53
N PHE A 195 23.03 -18.94 5.61
CA PHE A 195 21.95 -19.76 6.12
C PHE A 195 20.76 -18.92 6.62
N ALA A 196 21.01 -17.78 7.29
CA ALA A 196 19.96 -16.88 7.76
C ALA A 196 19.15 -16.29 6.60
N ALA A 197 19.84 -15.83 5.54
CA ALA A 197 19.21 -15.34 4.34
C ALA A 197 18.42 -16.43 3.60
N GLN A 198 18.97 -17.65 3.49
CA GLN A 198 18.29 -18.78 2.85
C GLN A 198 17.06 -19.22 3.65
N ARG A 199 17.13 -19.28 4.97
CA ARG A 199 15.97 -19.59 5.85
C ARG A 199 14.82 -18.61 5.61
N THR A 200 15.13 -17.32 5.54
CA THR A 200 14.12 -16.29 5.25
C THR A 200 13.47 -16.48 3.87
N LEU A 201 14.28 -16.76 2.85
CA LEU A 201 13.80 -17.05 1.50
C LEU A 201 12.91 -18.30 1.47
N ASP A 202 13.32 -19.38 2.14
CA ASP A 202 12.57 -20.64 2.18
C ASP A 202 11.19 -20.45 2.83
N VAL A 203 11.12 -19.67 3.92
CA VAL A 203 9.86 -19.34 4.59
C VAL A 203 8.94 -18.51 3.71
N ILE A 204 9.48 -17.51 3.00
CA ILE A 204 8.71 -16.72 2.03
C ILE A 204 8.16 -17.62 0.92
N LEU A 205 8.99 -18.48 0.35
CA LEU A 205 8.60 -19.37 -0.74
C LEU A 205 7.61 -20.47 -0.30
N ASP A 206 7.67 -20.93 0.95
CA ASP A 206 6.67 -21.84 1.53
C ASP A 206 5.29 -21.19 1.51
N VAL A 207 5.18 -19.93 1.97
CA VAL A 207 3.91 -19.18 1.94
C VAL A 207 3.45 -18.92 0.50
N VAL A 208 4.34 -18.44 -0.37
CA VAL A 208 4.01 -18.17 -1.79
C VAL A 208 3.45 -19.40 -2.49
N ARG A 209 4.03 -20.57 -2.26
CA ARG A 209 3.59 -21.82 -2.94
C ARG A 209 2.27 -22.35 -2.39
N ARG A 210 2.06 -22.26 -1.07
CA ARG A 210 0.93 -22.90 -0.40
C ARG A 210 -0.33 -22.03 -0.33
N TYR A 211 -0.18 -20.71 -0.31
CA TYR A 211 -1.31 -19.80 -0.13
C TYR A 211 -1.54 -18.93 -1.37
N ASP A 212 -2.78 -18.58 -1.60
CA ASP A 212 -3.17 -17.70 -2.70
C ASP A 212 -3.04 -16.22 -2.30
N ILE A 213 -1.82 -15.83 -1.88
CA ILE A 213 -1.49 -14.44 -1.57
C ILE A 213 -1.26 -13.62 -2.85
N ASP A 214 -1.48 -12.32 -2.77
CA ASP A 214 -1.33 -11.37 -3.88
C ASP A 214 0.01 -10.63 -3.85
N GLY A 215 0.67 -10.61 -2.69
CA GLY A 215 1.97 -9.97 -2.52
C GLY A 215 2.80 -10.55 -1.38
N VAL A 216 4.11 -10.38 -1.52
CA VAL A 216 5.11 -10.53 -0.46
C VAL A 216 5.54 -9.13 -0.07
N HIS A 217 5.55 -8.84 1.23
CA HIS A 217 5.96 -7.56 1.77
C HIS A 217 7.06 -7.73 2.80
N VAL A 218 8.15 -6.95 2.69
CA VAL A 218 9.27 -6.95 3.63
C VAL A 218 9.36 -5.57 4.28
N ASP A 219 9.57 -5.52 5.59
CA ASP A 219 9.78 -4.28 6.34
C ASP A 219 11.25 -3.82 6.34
N ASP A 220 11.59 -2.85 7.18
CA ASP A 220 12.91 -2.21 7.23
C ASP A 220 13.88 -2.84 8.25
N TYR A 221 13.54 -3.98 8.85
CA TYR A 221 14.36 -4.63 9.88
C TYR A 221 15.40 -5.58 9.27
N PHE A 222 16.35 -5.03 8.48
CA PHE A 222 17.48 -5.79 7.91
C PHE A 222 18.56 -6.02 8.96
N TYR A 223 19.43 -5.05 9.24
CA TYR A 223 20.16 -5.01 10.51
C TYR A 223 19.30 -4.31 11.57
N PRO A 224 19.53 -4.59 12.87
CA PRO A 224 18.73 -3.94 13.91
C PRO A 224 19.01 -2.44 13.99
N TYR A 225 18.01 -1.68 14.43
CA TYR A 225 18.20 -0.27 14.75
C TYR A 225 19.30 -0.11 15.79
N PRO A 226 20.27 0.81 15.60
CA PRO A 226 21.38 0.98 16.51
C PRO A 226 20.90 1.46 17.88
N VAL A 227 21.57 0.97 18.93
CA VAL A 227 21.40 1.43 20.30
C VAL A 227 22.73 1.95 20.83
N ASN A 228 22.65 2.90 21.74
CA ASN A 228 23.85 3.41 22.42
C ASN A 228 24.23 2.48 23.58
N LEU A 229 25.53 2.24 23.73
CA LEU A 229 26.05 1.63 24.93
C LEU A 229 25.72 2.50 26.16
N PRO A 230 25.48 1.90 27.34
CA PRO A 230 25.30 2.67 28.55
C PRO A 230 26.49 3.62 28.75
N SER A 231 26.22 4.91 28.98
CA SER A 231 27.27 5.87 29.25
C SER A 231 28.05 5.44 30.48
N SER A 232 29.33 5.10 30.31
CA SER A 232 30.23 5.00 31.44
C SER A 232 30.33 6.41 32.04
N SER A 233 30.08 6.53 33.34
CA SER A 233 29.96 7.78 34.09
C SER A 233 31.25 8.60 34.20
N VAL A 234 32.19 8.43 33.29
CA VAL A 234 33.50 9.10 33.30
C VAL A 234 33.78 9.69 31.90
N GLY A 235 33.51 10.99 31.76
CA GLY A 235 33.95 11.81 30.63
C GLY A 235 32.84 12.25 29.68
N ASN A 236 33.00 13.43 29.09
CA ASN A 236 32.16 14.11 28.08
C ASN A 236 32.22 13.38 26.70
N ASN A 237 32.05 12.06 26.66
CA ASN A 237 32.13 11.33 25.40
C ASN A 237 30.75 11.25 24.74
N ALA A 238 30.72 11.51 23.44
CA ALA A 238 29.54 11.27 22.61
C ALA A 238 29.03 9.84 22.79
N PRO A 239 27.70 9.60 22.70
CA PRO A 239 27.16 8.24 22.80
C PRO A 239 27.84 7.30 21.79
N VAL A 240 28.35 6.17 22.26
CA VAL A 240 28.96 5.14 21.40
C VAL A 240 27.89 4.14 21.04
N GLU A 241 27.64 3.96 19.76
CA GLU A 241 26.69 2.93 19.28
C GLU A 241 27.27 1.52 19.51
N GLU A 242 26.41 0.61 19.99
CA GLU A 242 26.72 -0.81 20.08
C GLU A 242 26.89 -1.38 18.66
N ASN A 243 28.03 -2.02 18.39
CA ASN A 243 28.24 -2.68 17.11
C ASN A 243 27.49 -4.01 17.06
N PHE A 244 26.82 -4.28 15.92
CA PHE A 244 26.18 -5.58 15.72
C PHE A 244 27.24 -6.69 15.69
N PRO A 245 27.06 -7.81 16.43
CA PRO A 245 28.11 -8.80 16.67
C PRO A 245 28.23 -9.84 15.53
N ASP A 246 28.47 -9.37 14.31
CA ASP A 246 28.69 -10.19 13.10
C ASP A 246 30.18 -10.48 12.80
N ASP A 247 31.08 -10.31 13.79
CA ASP A 247 32.51 -10.55 13.61
C ASP A 247 32.85 -11.93 13.04
N PRO A 248 32.22 -13.05 13.47
CA PRO A 248 32.53 -14.36 12.89
C PRO A 248 32.24 -14.43 11.39
N ALA A 249 31.13 -13.89 10.92
CA ALA A 249 30.74 -13.86 9.52
C ALA A 249 31.66 -12.91 8.72
N TRP A 250 31.99 -11.76 9.28
CA TRP A 250 32.93 -10.81 8.70
C TRP A 250 34.34 -11.38 8.53
N GLN A 251 34.89 -12.06 9.55
CA GLN A 251 36.22 -12.68 9.47
C GLN A 251 36.27 -13.79 8.42
N ARG A 252 35.20 -14.58 8.27
CA ARG A 252 35.11 -15.56 7.17
C ARG A 252 35.14 -14.89 5.81
N TYR A 253 34.40 -13.77 5.63
CA TYR A 253 34.40 -13.03 4.39
C TYR A 253 35.82 -12.52 4.03
N ILE A 254 36.54 -11.93 4.98
CA ILE A 254 37.93 -11.47 4.78
C ILE A 254 38.87 -12.65 4.50
N GLY A 255 38.75 -13.75 5.26
CA GLY A 255 39.56 -14.96 5.07
C GLY A 255 39.39 -15.62 3.69
N LEU A 256 38.24 -15.40 3.04
CA LEU A 256 37.96 -15.83 1.67
C LEU A 256 38.42 -14.82 0.58
N GLY A 257 39.19 -13.78 0.97
CA GLY A 257 39.67 -12.77 0.05
C GLY A 257 38.71 -11.62 -0.21
N GLY A 258 37.69 -11.42 0.66
CA GLY A 258 36.75 -10.31 0.56
C GLY A 258 37.40 -8.94 0.66
N GLY A 259 37.12 -8.05 -0.31
CA GLY A 259 37.76 -6.72 -0.42
C GLY A 259 36.84 -5.52 -0.11
N LEU A 260 35.58 -5.72 0.29
CA LEU A 260 34.68 -4.63 0.63
C LEU A 260 34.97 -4.08 2.03
N SER A 261 34.58 -2.82 2.27
CA SER A 261 34.45 -2.32 3.63
C SER A 261 33.37 -3.12 4.38
N ARG A 262 33.42 -3.16 5.74
CA ARG A 262 32.40 -3.88 6.52
C ARG A 262 30.99 -3.34 6.26
N ALA A 263 30.83 -2.04 6.08
CA ALA A 263 29.56 -1.41 5.77
C ALA A 263 29.02 -1.84 4.38
N ASP A 264 29.90 -1.88 3.36
CA ASP A 264 29.52 -2.32 2.02
C ASP A 264 29.23 -3.82 1.97
N TRP A 265 29.97 -4.63 2.74
CA TRP A 265 29.70 -6.04 2.89
C TRP A 265 28.32 -6.28 3.54
N ARG A 266 27.97 -5.54 4.60
CA ARG A 266 26.64 -5.61 5.22
C ARG A 266 25.54 -5.25 4.23
N ARG A 267 25.70 -4.16 3.46
CA ARG A 267 24.75 -3.77 2.40
C ARG A 267 24.61 -4.86 1.35
N ARG A 268 25.72 -5.39 0.87
CA ARG A 268 25.72 -6.48 -0.11
C ARG A 268 24.94 -7.70 0.36
N ASN A 269 25.03 -8.08 1.65
CA ASN A 269 24.28 -9.21 2.19
C ASN A 269 22.78 -8.97 2.12
N VAL A 270 22.34 -7.76 2.43
CA VAL A 270 20.92 -7.36 2.34
C VAL A 270 20.47 -7.28 0.88
N ASP A 271 21.26 -6.65 0.01
CA ASP A 271 20.97 -6.53 -1.43
C ASP A 271 20.78 -7.90 -2.08
N GLN A 272 21.63 -8.86 -1.76
CA GLN A 272 21.54 -10.24 -2.27
C GLN A 272 20.25 -10.94 -1.81
N LEU A 273 19.79 -10.71 -0.59
CA LEU A 273 18.50 -11.25 -0.15
C LEU A 273 17.36 -10.64 -0.94
N MET A 274 17.34 -9.31 -1.15
CA MET A 274 16.28 -8.64 -1.87
C MET A 274 16.21 -9.07 -3.34
N GLU A 275 17.36 -9.16 -4.02
CA GLU A 275 17.46 -9.71 -5.38
C GLU A 275 16.90 -11.13 -5.47
N LYS A 276 17.28 -12.01 -4.53
CA LYS A 276 16.79 -13.41 -4.49
C LYS A 276 15.30 -13.49 -4.22
N ILE A 277 14.77 -12.74 -3.25
CA ILE A 277 13.33 -12.71 -2.97
C ILE A 277 12.56 -12.35 -4.23
N TYR A 278 12.95 -11.25 -4.91
CA TYR A 278 12.29 -10.81 -6.12
C TYR A 278 12.32 -11.88 -7.22
N GLY A 279 13.50 -12.44 -7.51
CA GLY A 279 13.68 -13.43 -8.55
C GLY A 279 12.92 -14.74 -8.28
N GLU A 280 12.98 -15.24 -7.05
CA GLU A 280 12.38 -16.54 -6.71
C GLU A 280 10.86 -16.45 -6.54
N VAL A 281 10.32 -15.37 -5.97
CA VAL A 281 8.86 -15.15 -5.88
C VAL A 281 8.28 -15.07 -7.28
N ARG A 282 8.89 -14.28 -8.18
CA ARG A 282 8.45 -14.14 -9.57
C ARG A 282 8.48 -15.48 -10.33
N ARG A 283 9.48 -16.33 -10.06
CA ARG A 283 9.57 -17.67 -10.66
C ARG A 283 8.50 -18.61 -10.13
N ALA A 284 8.18 -18.49 -8.83
CA ALA A 284 7.19 -19.36 -8.18
C ALA A 284 5.74 -19.00 -8.57
N LYS A 285 5.38 -17.70 -8.51
CA LYS A 285 4.06 -17.17 -8.90
C LYS A 285 4.22 -15.77 -9.51
N PRO A 286 4.17 -15.65 -10.85
CA PRO A 286 4.47 -14.41 -11.58
C PRO A 286 3.58 -13.21 -11.21
N TRP A 287 2.36 -13.46 -10.72
CA TRP A 287 1.40 -12.40 -10.33
C TRP A 287 1.60 -11.89 -8.90
N VAL A 288 2.34 -12.60 -8.04
CA VAL A 288 2.60 -12.17 -6.67
C VAL A 288 3.58 -11.02 -6.68
N ARG A 289 3.13 -9.84 -6.23
CA ARG A 289 3.95 -8.64 -6.15
C ARG A 289 4.93 -8.69 -4.99
N VAL A 290 6.13 -8.18 -5.18
CA VAL A 290 7.14 -8.02 -4.12
C VAL A 290 7.20 -6.54 -3.72
N GLY A 291 6.91 -6.26 -2.46
CA GLY A 291 6.92 -4.91 -1.90
C GLY A 291 7.85 -4.76 -0.72
N ILE A 292 8.32 -3.55 -0.51
CA ILE A 292 9.23 -3.20 0.59
C ILE A 292 8.74 -1.92 1.25
N SER A 293 8.71 -1.90 2.59
CA SER A 293 8.47 -0.69 3.37
C SER A 293 9.73 -0.27 4.13
N PRO A 294 10.64 0.48 3.47
CA PRO A 294 11.86 0.94 4.10
C PRO A 294 11.60 2.14 4.99
N PHE A 295 12.59 2.50 5.83
CA PHE A 295 12.58 3.79 6.51
C PHE A 295 12.40 4.94 5.52
N GLY A 296 11.67 6.00 5.91
CA GLY A 296 11.23 7.04 4.96
C GLY A 296 12.33 7.93 4.36
N LEU A 297 13.52 7.97 4.99
CA LEU A 297 14.63 8.79 4.54
C LEU A 297 15.61 7.99 3.66
N GLY A 298 15.90 8.52 2.48
CA GLY A 298 16.90 7.97 1.57
C GLY A 298 18.34 8.17 2.00
N ARG A 299 19.28 7.78 1.12
CA ARG A 299 20.72 7.92 1.32
C ARG A 299 21.12 9.37 1.59
N PRO A 300 22.02 9.63 2.56
CA PRO A 300 22.42 11.00 2.91
C PRO A 300 22.99 11.82 1.76
N ASP A 301 23.74 11.18 0.86
CA ASP A 301 24.40 11.82 -0.30
C ASP A 301 23.43 12.19 -1.43
N ARG A 302 22.17 11.73 -1.38
CA ARG A 302 21.13 12.00 -2.39
C ARG A 302 19.94 12.78 -1.85
N ARG A 303 19.93 13.10 -0.56
CA ARG A 303 18.80 13.80 0.08
C ARG A 303 18.62 15.20 -0.49
N PRO A 304 17.38 15.64 -0.67
CA PRO A 304 17.10 17.04 -0.97
C PRO A 304 17.62 17.97 0.13
N PRO A 305 17.99 19.23 -0.23
CA PRO A 305 18.43 20.22 0.76
C PRO A 305 17.42 20.39 1.90
N GLY A 306 17.92 20.45 3.13
CA GLY A 306 17.11 20.60 4.35
C GLY A 306 16.54 19.30 4.91
N ILE A 307 16.62 18.18 4.19
CA ILE A 307 16.22 16.86 4.71
C ILE A 307 17.37 16.26 5.54
N ALA A 308 17.05 15.90 6.79
CA ALA A 308 18.02 15.37 7.75
C ALA A 308 17.38 14.29 8.64
N GLY A 309 18.21 13.47 9.27
CA GLY A 309 17.80 12.45 10.21
C GLY A 309 18.47 11.10 9.98
N PHE A 310 17.87 10.05 10.50
CA PHE A 310 18.40 8.69 10.47
C PHE A 310 18.73 8.21 9.04
N SER A 311 19.83 7.47 8.91
CA SER A 311 20.28 6.89 7.63
C SER A 311 20.09 5.38 7.65
N GLN A 312 19.08 4.88 6.94
CA GLN A 312 18.91 3.45 6.75
C GLN A 312 20.05 2.83 5.93
N TYR A 313 20.61 3.58 4.98
CA TYR A 313 21.76 3.16 4.18
C TYR A 313 22.98 2.84 5.04
N ASP A 314 23.28 3.68 6.05
CA ASP A 314 24.45 3.53 6.91
C ASP A 314 24.19 2.67 8.15
N LYS A 315 22.95 2.61 8.63
CA LYS A 315 22.61 2.00 9.91
C LYS A 315 21.85 0.67 9.81
N LEU A 316 20.95 0.55 8.83
CA LEU A 316 20.24 -0.70 8.52
C LEU A 316 20.88 -1.43 7.33
N TYR A 317 21.88 -0.79 6.70
CA TYR A 317 22.59 -1.30 5.52
C TYR A 317 21.65 -1.63 4.35
N ALA A 318 20.63 -0.79 4.16
CA ALA A 318 19.61 -0.93 3.13
C ALA A 318 19.85 0.07 1.99
N ASP A 319 20.25 -0.40 0.81
CA ASP A 319 20.43 0.42 -0.41
C ASP A 319 19.16 0.38 -1.26
N VAL A 320 18.11 1.05 -0.76
CA VAL A 320 16.77 1.03 -1.36
C VAL A 320 16.78 1.67 -2.76
N GLU A 321 17.58 2.69 -2.96
CA GLU A 321 17.78 3.34 -4.26
C GLU A 321 18.36 2.38 -5.29
N LEU A 322 19.29 1.50 -4.88
CA LEU A 322 19.79 0.42 -5.73
C LEU A 322 18.67 -0.55 -6.11
N TRP A 323 17.84 -0.97 -5.15
CA TRP A 323 16.77 -1.94 -5.41
C TRP A 323 15.72 -1.38 -6.37
N LEU A 324 15.37 -0.09 -6.26
CA LEU A 324 14.53 0.61 -7.23
C LEU A 324 15.18 0.65 -8.62
N ALA A 325 16.46 1.05 -8.71
CA ALA A 325 17.19 1.14 -9.97
C ALA A 325 17.39 -0.22 -10.66
N LYS A 326 17.48 -1.31 -9.89
CA LYS A 326 17.56 -2.69 -10.39
C LYS A 326 16.20 -3.32 -10.66
N GLY A 327 15.11 -2.71 -10.17
CA GLY A 327 13.75 -3.24 -10.27
C GLY A 327 13.55 -4.52 -9.45
N TRP A 328 14.24 -4.67 -8.31
CA TRP A 328 14.11 -5.82 -7.39
C TRP A 328 12.90 -5.69 -6.46
N LEU A 329 11.91 -4.91 -6.86
CA LEU A 329 10.63 -4.77 -6.20
C LEU A 329 9.56 -4.35 -7.22
N ASP A 330 8.29 -4.61 -6.92
CA ASP A 330 7.14 -4.16 -7.71
C ASP A 330 6.52 -2.90 -7.11
N TYR A 331 6.62 -2.73 -5.79
CA TYR A 331 6.16 -1.53 -5.12
C TYR A 331 7.02 -1.17 -3.90
N LEU A 332 7.24 0.12 -3.72
CA LEU A 332 7.93 0.70 -2.57
C LEU A 332 6.90 1.42 -1.69
N VAL A 333 6.96 1.17 -0.37
CA VAL A 333 6.12 1.88 0.61
C VAL A 333 7.03 2.58 1.63
N PRO A 334 7.66 3.72 1.27
CA PRO A 334 8.52 4.41 2.20
C PRO A 334 7.70 4.91 3.40
N GLN A 335 8.18 4.66 4.62
CA GLN A 335 7.51 5.03 5.87
C GLN A 335 7.63 6.55 6.09
N LEU A 336 6.75 7.34 5.44
CA LEU A 336 6.76 8.80 5.56
C LEU A 336 5.97 9.24 6.82
N TYR A 337 6.48 8.84 7.99
CA TYR A 337 5.79 8.96 9.27
C TYR A 337 5.97 10.34 9.93
N TRP A 338 5.94 11.41 9.14
CA TRP A 338 6.06 12.80 9.59
C TRP A 338 4.94 13.66 9.03
N PRO A 339 4.54 14.73 9.76
CA PRO A 339 3.60 15.72 9.24
C PRO A 339 4.12 16.42 7.98
N ILE A 340 3.20 16.94 7.17
CA ILE A 340 3.50 17.71 5.96
C ILE A 340 4.43 18.90 6.30
N GLU A 341 4.17 19.59 7.40
CA GLU A 341 4.89 20.80 7.82
C GLU A 341 6.22 20.53 8.55
N GLN A 342 6.61 19.27 8.77
CA GLN A 342 7.85 18.94 9.47
C GLN A 342 9.08 19.09 8.57
N ARG A 343 9.67 20.28 8.50
CA ARG A 343 10.73 20.65 7.54
C ARG A 343 11.87 19.64 7.36
N PRO A 344 12.53 19.11 8.43
CA PRO A 344 13.63 18.16 8.23
C PRO A 344 13.22 16.83 7.59
N GLN A 345 11.92 16.47 7.64
CA GLN A 345 11.34 15.28 7.06
C GLN A 345 10.00 15.59 6.36
N ALA A 346 9.90 16.71 5.66
CA ALA A 346 8.67 17.14 5.01
C ALA A 346 8.11 16.06 4.09
N PHE A 347 6.85 15.65 4.35
CA PHE A 347 6.19 14.55 3.66
C PHE A 347 6.25 14.68 2.14
N GLU A 348 5.92 15.86 1.60
CA GLU A 348 5.91 16.10 0.16
C GLU A 348 7.31 15.98 -0.45
N VAL A 349 8.32 16.57 0.18
CA VAL A 349 9.71 16.55 -0.30
C VAL A 349 10.24 15.12 -0.32
N LEU A 350 9.92 14.32 0.68
CA LEU A 350 10.31 12.91 0.74
C LEU A 350 9.57 12.05 -0.30
N LEU A 351 8.29 12.31 -0.53
CA LEU A 351 7.54 11.62 -1.58
C LEU A 351 8.14 11.92 -2.95
N ASP A 352 8.40 13.18 -3.27
CA ASP A 352 9.04 13.59 -4.53
C ASP A 352 10.44 12.98 -4.69
N TYR A 353 11.21 12.91 -3.60
CA TYR A 353 12.50 12.22 -3.60
C TYR A 353 12.36 10.76 -4.05
N TRP A 354 11.48 9.98 -3.42
CA TRP A 354 11.30 8.57 -3.78
C TRP A 354 10.77 8.38 -5.20
N LEU A 355 9.90 9.28 -5.66
CA LEU A 355 9.44 9.27 -7.05
C LEU A 355 10.59 9.53 -8.04
N THR A 356 11.53 10.41 -7.73
CA THR A 356 12.72 10.66 -8.58
C THR A 356 13.72 9.51 -8.61
N GLN A 357 13.80 8.71 -7.53
CA GLN A 357 14.65 7.51 -7.51
C GLN A 357 14.06 6.34 -8.31
N ASN A 358 12.80 6.40 -8.70
CA ASN A 358 12.04 5.31 -9.33
C ASN A 358 12.27 5.24 -10.84
N THR A 359 13.48 4.92 -11.27
CA THR A 359 13.85 4.87 -12.69
C THR A 359 13.25 3.70 -13.48
N MET A 360 12.76 2.67 -12.78
CA MET A 360 12.13 1.49 -13.38
C MET A 360 10.60 1.58 -13.43
N ASN A 361 10.03 2.74 -13.12
CA ASN A 361 8.58 2.97 -13.09
C ASN A 361 7.81 1.93 -12.26
N ARG A 362 8.37 1.53 -11.12
CA ARG A 362 7.69 0.70 -10.13
C ARG A 362 6.66 1.55 -9.38
N HIS A 363 5.78 0.92 -8.63
CA HIS A 363 4.86 1.68 -7.79
C HIS A 363 5.58 2.28 -6.58
N VAL A 364 5.25 3.53 -6.25
CA VAL A 364 5.68 4.19 -5.01
C VAL A 364 4.43 4.67 -4.27
N TRP A 365 4.14 4.07 -3.12
CA TRP A 365 2.96 4.34 -2.30
C TRP A 365 3.38 4.75 -0.90
N PRO A 366 3.29 6.02 -0.49
CA PRO A 366 3.73 6.43 0.84
C PRO A 366 3.01 5.68 1.95
N GLY A 367 3.78 5.28 2.97
CA GLY A 367 3.25 4.81 4.25
C GLY A 367 2.82 6.00 5.10
N LEU A 368 1.59 5.98 5.59
CA LEU A 368 0.97 7.04 6.39
C LEU A 368 0.87 6.60 7.85
N TYR A 369 1.33 7.43 8.79
CA TYR A 369 1.29 7.10 10.22
C TYR A 369 -0.07 7.35 10.85
N THR A 370 -1.09 6.63 10.39
CA THR A 370 -2.49 6.80 10.84
C THR A 370 -2.68 6.50 12.31
N SER A 371 -1.89 5.58 12.88
CA SER A 371 -1.90 5.28 14.32
C SER A 371 -1.41 6.42 15.20
N ARG A 372 -0.83 7.49 14.61
CA ARG A 372 -0.52 8.71 15.33
C ARG A 372 -1.77 9.49 15.73
N ILE A 373 -2.89 9.21 15.10
CA ILE A 373 -4.22 9.62 15.57
C ILE A 373 -4.60 8.69 16.73
N ASN A 374 -4.65 9.24 17.94
CA ASN A 374 -4.92 8.50 19.17
C ASN A 374 -5.63 9.40 20.20
N ASN A 375 -5.92 8.86 21.38
CA ASN A 375 -6.64 9.58 22.44
C ASN A 375 -5.71 10.36 23.40
N THR A 376 -4.47 10.64 23.00
CA THR A 376 -3.51 11.43 23.80
C THR A 376 -3.43 12.87 23.30
N GLU A 377 -2.86 13.76 24.12
CA GLU A 377 -2.59 15.15 23.73
C GLU A 377 -1.58 15.28 22.58
N LYS A 378 -0.73 14.27 22.39
CA LYS A 378 0.25 14.21 21.31
C LYS A 378 -0.31 13.64 20.01
N SER A 379 -1.62 13.44 19.92
CA SER A 379 -2.28 12.95 18.71
C SER A 379 -2.14 13.94 17.56
N TRP A 380 -1.91 13.40 16.36
CA TRP A 380 -2.07 14.23 15.17
C TRP A 380 -3.54 14.61 14.97
N PRO A 381 -3.80 15.76 14.35
CA PRO A 381 -5.14 16.09 13.87
C PRO A 381 -5.54 15.12 12.75
N VAL A 382 -6.82 14.80 12.67
CA VAL A 382 -7.33 13.83 11.67
C VAL A 382 -7.11 14.32 10.25
N ASP A 383 -7.21 15.62 10.02
CA ASP A 383 -7.03 16.26 8.71
C ASP A 383 -5.59 16.12 8.17
N GLU A 384 -4.59 15.83 9.02
CA GLU A 384 -3.23 15.56 8.56
C GLU A 384 -3.19 14.37 7.60
N ILE A 385 -3.81 13.24 7.96
CA ILE A 385 -3.88 12.05 7.10
C ILE A 385 -4.71 12.32 5.85
N ILE A 386 -5.81 13.05 5.97
CA ILE A 386 -6.64 13.43 4.81
C ILE A 386 -5.84 14.29 3.82
N LYS A 387 -5.07 15.26 4.33
CA LYS A 387 -4.19 16.12 3.52
C LYS A 387 -3.07 15.31 2.85
N GLN A 388 -2.44 14.37 3.56
CA GLN A 388 -1.41 13.49 2.99
C GLN A 388 -1.96 12.63 1.84
N VAL A 389 -3.18 12.08 1.97
CA VAL A 389 -3.87 11.37 0.88
C VAL A 389 -4.14 12.30 -0.29
N ALA A 390 -4.67 13.50 -0.04
CA ALA A 390 -4.95 14.49 -1.09
C ALA A 390 -3.67 14.90 -1.83
N LEU A 391 -2.59 15.18 -1.10
CA LEU A 391 -1.29 15.54 -1.64
C LEU A 391 -0.69 14.39 -2.48
N THR A 392 -0.77 13.16 -2.00
CA THR A 392 -0.32 11.98 -2.77
C THR A 392 -1.02 11.91 -4.14
N ARG A 393 -2.31 12.21 -4.19
CA ARG A 393 -3.09 12.21 -5.45
C ARG A 393 -2.70 13.32 -6.43
N THR A 394 -2.00 14.36 -5.99
CA THR A 394 -1.44 15.38 -6.90
C THR A 394 -0.19 14.90 -7.64
N LYS A 395 0.42 13.79 -7.19
CA LYS A 395 1.64 13.21 -7.77
C LYS A 395 1.27 12.08 -8.74
N ASN A 396 1.37 12.31 -10.04
CA ASN A 396 0.94 11.37 -11.07
C ASN A 396 1.54 9.94 -10.92
N MET A 397 2.74 9.83 -10.35
CA MET A 397 3.43 8.55 -10.17
C MET A 397 3.15 7.88 -8.81
N ALA A 398 2.48 8.57 -7.87
CA ALA A 398 2.10 8.05 -6.56
C ALA A 398 0.63 7.62 -6.56
N GLN A 399 0.37 6.46 -7.14
CA GLN A 399 -1.00 5.96 -7.33
C GLN A 399 -1.47 5.09 -6.16
N GLY A 400 -1.32 5.57 -4.93
CA GLY A 400 -1.75 4.82 -3.74
C GLY A 400 -1.03 5.21 -2.46
N HIS A 401 -1.43 4.59 -1.36
CA HIS A 401 -0.86 4.78 -0.03
C HIS A 401 -1.22 3.61 0.89
N VAL A 402 -0.50 3.48 2.01
CA VAL A 402 -0.70 2.41 3.00
C VAL A 402 -0.78 3.01 4.40
N HIS A 403 -1.85 2.72 5.14
CA HIS A 403 -2.06 3.20 6.51
C HIS A 403 -1.33 2.33 7.55
N PHE A 404 -0.47 2.90 8.36
CA PHE A 404 0.06 2.25 9.55
C PHE A 404 -0.70 2.75 10.78
N SER A 405 -1.59 1.98 11.41
CA SER A 405 -1.98 0.63 11.04
C SER A 405 -3.50 0.47 11.12
N MET A 406 -3.99 -0.72 10.85
CA MET A 406 -5.42 -1.03 10.74
C MET A 406 -6.20 -0.74 12.02
N VAL A 407 -5.60 -0.88 13.20
CA VAL A 407 -6.28 -0.63 14.48
C VAL A 407 -6.85 0.80 14.57
N ALA A 408 -6.14 1.81 14.05
CA ALA A 408 -6.64 3.18 14.04
C ALA A 408 -7.93 3.34 13.22
N LEU A 409 -8.01 2.60 12.10
CA LEU A 409 -9.18 2.57 11.22
C LEU A 409 -10.32 1.73 11.80
N THR A 410 -10.00 0.57 12.39
CA THR A 410 -10.99 -0.33 13.01
C THR A 410 -11.67 0.33 14.21
N GLU A 411 -10.90 1.04 15.04
CA GLU A 411 -11.40 1.78 16.19
C GLU A 411 -12.03 3.14 15.81
N ASN A 412 -11.92 3.54 14.55
CA ASN A 412 -12.37 4.86 14.08
C ASN A 412 -11.86 6.01 14.95
N ARG A 413 -10.55 5.99 15.26
CA ARG A 413 -9.94 6.94 16.20
C ARG A 413 -10.20 8.37 15.77
N ARG A 414 -10.81 9.17 16.66
CA ARG A 414 -11.25 10.56 16.40
C ARG A 414 -12.07 10.73 15.10
N GLY A 415 -12.75 9.70 14.62
CA GLY A 415 -13.58 9.75 13.41
C GLY A 415 -12.80 9.67 12.10
N ILE A 416 -11.54 9.20 12.09
CA ILE A 416 -10.73 9.11 10.85
C ILE A 416 -11.41 8.26 9.77
N SER A 417 -12.01 7.12 10.12
CA SER A 417 -12.68 6.26 9.15
C SER A 417 -13.89 6.94 8.52
N ASP A 418 -14.68 7.68 9.30
CA ASP A 418 -15.83 8.43 8.81
C ASP A 418 -15.39 9.57 7.88
N GLN A 419 -14.32 10.29 8.24
CA GLN A 419 -13.77 11.34 7.37
C GLN A 419 -13.20 10.79 6.06
N LEU A 420 -12.47 9.67 6.10
CA LEU A 420 -11.99 9.01 4.87
C LEU A 420 -13.14 8.61 3.95
N LYS A 421 -14.22 8.02 4.50
CA LYS A 421 -15.44 7.67 3.75
C LYS A 421 -16.11 8.89 3.13
N ALA A 422 -16.22 9.97 3.90
CA ALA A 422 -16.89 11.20 3.46
C ALA A 422 -16.08 12.00 2.42
N THR A 423 -14.75 11.85 2.39
CA THR A 423 -13.86 12.67 1.55
C THR A 423 -13.06 11.85 0.55
N SER A 424 -12.09 11.10 1.02
CA SER A 424 -11.08 10.44 0.18
C SER A 424 -11.56 9.15 -0.48
N TYR A 425 -12.50 8.41 0.13
CA TYR A 425 -12.90 7.08 -0.29
C TYR A 425 -14.38 6.99 -0.70
N GLN A 426 -14.87 8.00 -1.41
CA GLN A 426 -16.27 8.06 -1.85
C GLN A 426 -16.59 7.02 -2.93
N SER A 427 -15.65 6.69 -3.83
CA SER A 427 -15.79 5.69 -4.89
C SER A 427 -14.80 4.54 -4.71
N ALA A 428 -15.09 3.37 -5.27
CA ALA A 428 -14.13 2.29 -5.39
C ALA A 428 -12.96 2.68 -6.30
N ALA A 429 -11.85 1.95 -6.20
CA ALA A 429 -10.72 2.07 -7.11
C ALA A 429 -10.12 0.68 -7.38
N LEU A 430 -9.68 0.46 -8.61
CA LEU A 430 -8.85 -0.67 -8.98
C LEU A 430 -7.42 -0.44 -8.48
N ILE A 431 -6.71 -1.53 -8.22
CA ILE A 431 -5.27 -1.47 -7.95
C ILE A 431 -4.55 -1.06 -9.25
N PRO A 432 -3.51 -0.22 -9.17
CA PRO A 432 -2.71 0.15 -10.33
C PRO A 432 -2.12 -1.07 -11.03
N ALA A 433 -2.17 -1.08 -12.35
CA ALA A 433 -1.64 -2.17 -13.16
C ALA A 433 -0.11 -2.28 -13.04
N ALA A 434 0.40 -3.50 -13.05
CA ALA A 434 1.83 -3.82 -13.02
C ALA A 434 2.28 -4.39 -14.39
N PRO A 435 2.40 -3.56 -15.43
CA PRO A 435 2.65 -4.03 -16.80
C PRO A 435 4.01 -4.74 -16.95
N TRP A 436 4.98 -4.49 -16.09
CA TRP A 436 6.28 -5.18 -16.07
C TRP A 436 6.19 -6.65 -15.62
N LEU A 437 5.06 -7.06 -14.99
CA LEU A 437 4.81 -8.45 -14.63
C LEU A 437 4.18 -9.24 -15.78
N VAL A 438 3.58 -8.56 -16.75
CA VAL A 438 2.95 -9.17 -17.93
C VAL A 438 4.03 -9.71 -18.87
N THR A 439 3.86 -10.96 -19.33
CA THR A 439 4.76 -11.61 -20.29
C THR A 439 3.99 -11.98 -21.56
N SER A 440 4.69 -12.43 -22.59
CA SER A 440 4.06 -12.96 -23.82
C SER A 440 3.18 -14.20 -23.58
N ALA A 441 3.38 -14.88 -22.44
CA ALA A 441 2.54 -16.00 -22.03
C ALA A 441 1.28 -15.58 -21.27
N THR A 442 1.20 -14.33 -20.80
CA THR A 442 0.04 -13.80 -20.07
C THR A 442 -1.12 -13.61 -21.05
N ARG A 443 -2.25 -14.22 -20.75
CA ARG A 443 -3.46 -14.09 -21.57
C ARG A 443 -4.25 -12.87 -21.15
N THR A 444 -4.84 -12.16 -22.11
CA THR A 444 -5.79 -11.08 -21.83
C THR A 444 -7.03 -11.66 -21.11
N PRO A 445 -7.56 -11.00 -20.08
CA PRO A 445 -8.76 -11.45 -19.40
C PRO A 445 -9.96 -11.54 -20.35
N ILE A 446 -10.83 -12.53 -20.13
CA ILE A 446 -12.04 -12.70 -20.92
C ILE A 446 -13.09 -11.70 -20.43
N PRO A 447 -13.75 -10.90 -21.31
CA PRO A 447 -14.81 -10.01 -20.89
C PRO A 447 -15.99 -10.79 -20.29
N PRO A 448 -16.75 -10.19 -19.34
CA PRO A 448 -17.94 -10.82 -18.81
C PRO A 448 -19.05 -10.90 -19.87
N LEU A 449 -19.89 -11.91 -19.82
CA LEU A 449 -21.14 -11.92 -20.58
C LEU A 449 -22.16 -11.05 -19.82
N LEU A 450 -22.70 -10.03 -20.49
CA LEU A 450 -23.69 -9.12 -19.92
C LEU A 450 -25.08 -9.43 -20.48
N THR A 451 -26.05 -9.72 -19.59
CA THR A 451 -27.47 -9.87 -19.91
C THR A 451 -28.31 -8.97 -19.02
N VAL A 452 -29.46 -8.56 -19.49
CA VAL A 452 -30.40 -7.74 -18.71
C VAL A 452 -31.76 -8.41 -18.77
N ASP A 453 -32.26 -8.74 -17.58
CA ASP A 453 -33.58 -9.35 -17.39
C ASP A 453 -34.49 -8.38 -16.67
N THR A 454 -35.80 -8.41 -17.03
CA THR A 454 -36.82 -7.63 -16.35
C THR A 454 -37.89 -8.55 -15.81
N ASP A 455 -38.20 -8.42 -14.51
CA ASP A 455 -39.32 -9.09 -13.88
C ASP A 455 -40.48 -8.09 -13.72
N PRO A 456 -41.54 -8.21 -14.54
CA PRO A 456 -42.67 -7.31 -14.48
C PRO A 456 -43.53 -7.50 -13.22
N ILE A 457 -43.49 -8.68 -12.58
CA ILE A 457 -44.24 -8.99 -11.37
C ILE A 457 -43.52 -8.38 -10.15
N ALA A 458 -42.24 -8.65 -10.01
CA ALA A 458 -41.43 -8.08 -8.95
C ALA A 458 -41.10 -6.60 -9.19
N ARG A 459 -41.37 -6.07 -10.38
CA ARG A 459 -41.02 -4.71 -10.83
C ARG A 459 -39.53 -4.42 -10.63
N THR A 460 -38.69 -5.36 -11.03
CA THR A 460 -37.22 -5.23 -10.97
C THR A 460 -36.60 -5.43 -12.34
N MET A 461 -35.49 -4.74 -12.54
CA MET A 461 -34.55 -5.00 -13.63
C MET A 461 -33.28 -5.60 -13.00
N SER A 462 -32.72 -6.63 -13.58
CA SER A 462 -31.46 -7.22 -13.14
C SER A 462 -30.44 -7.17 -14.26
N VAL A 463 -29.28 -6.59 -14.01
CA VAL A 463 -28.12 -6.69 -14.88
C VAL A 463 -27.26 -7.84 -14.38
N ASN A 464 -27.10 -8.86 -15.21
CA ASN A 464 -26.36 -10.05 -14.89
C ASN A 464 -25.03 -10.07 -15.65
N LEU A 465 -23.95 -10.24 -14.91
CA LEU A 465 -22.58 -10.33 -15.43
C LEU A 465 -22.06 -11.73 -15.13
N THR A 466 -21.95 -12.56 -16.17
CA THR A 466 -21.40 -13.90 -16.05
C THR A 466 -19.90 -13.86 -16.34
N SER A 467 -19.10 -14.22 -15.35
CA SER A 467 -17.65 -14.35 -15.43
C SER A 467 -17.25 -15.81 -15.38
N PHE A 468 -16.18 -16.18 -16.07
CA PHE A 468 -15.69 -17.54 -16.14
C PHE A 468 -14.60 -17.78 -15.09
N LYS A 469 -14.60 -19.00 -14.52
CA LYS A 469 -13.56 -19.42 -13.57
C LYS A 469 -12.17 -19.28 -14.21
N PRO A 470 -11.22 -18.72 -13.49
CA PRO A 470 -9.85 -18.68 -13.95
C PRO A 470 -9.31 -20.09 -14.19
N LEU A 471 -8.81 -20.38 -15.41
CA LEU A 471 -8.29 -21.71 -15.76
C LEU A 471 -6.85 -21.94 -15.28
N SER A 472 -6.10 -20.93 -14.91
CA SER A 472 -4.76 -20.88 -14.29
C SER A 472 -4.22 -19.44 -14.31
N ASP A 473 -3.04 -19.22 -13.87
CA ASP A 473 -2.18 -18.03 -13.80
C ASP A 473 -2.67 -16.73 -14.47
N GLY A 474 -3.10 -15.76 -13.68
CA GLY A 474 -3.35 -14.38 -14.13
C GLY A 474 -4.74 -14.07 -14.68
N HIS A 475 -5.73 -14.91 -14.42
CA HIS A 475 -7.09 -14.71 -14.92
C HIS A 475 -7.90 -13.66 -14.17
N ALA A 476 -9.08 -13.34 -14.73
CA ALA A 476 -10.00 -12.35 -14.20
C ALA A 476 -10.19 -12.51 -12.68
N TRP A 477 -9.86 -11.45 -11.96
CA TRP A 477 -9.88 -11.37 -10.51
C TRP A 477 -11.11 -10.59 -10.01
N GLN A 478 -11.50 -9.58 -10.79
CA GLN A 478 -12.60 -8.68 -10.46
C GLN A 478 -13.39 -8.31 -11.73
N VAL A 479 -14.66 -7.98 -11.53
CA VAL A 479 -15.49 -7.28 -12.52
C VAL A 479 -15.56 -5.82 -12.11
N ALA A 480 -15.14 -4.94 -13.00
CA ALA A 480 -15.28 -3.49 -12.89
C ALA A 480 -16.53 -3.06 -13.65
N ILE A 481 -17.35 -2.23 -13.02
CA ILE A 481 -18.69 -1.88 -13.51
C ILE A 481 -18.86 -0.37 -13.44
N TRP A 482 -19.22 0.23 -14.57
CA TRP A 482 -19.72 1.58 -14.67
C TRP A 482 -21.23 1.55 -14.90
N GLU A 483 -21.97 2.29 -14.11
CA GLU A 483 -23.41 2.49 -14.21
C GLU A 483 -23.69 3.97 -14.42
N ARG A 484 -24.47 4.31 -15.46
CA ARG A 484 -24.92 5.67 -15.67
C ARG A 484 -26.34 5.81 -15.13
N VAL A 485 -26.49 6.61 -14.08
CA VAL A 485 -27.78 6.90 -13.44
C VAL A 485 -27.96 8.42 -13.41
N ASN A 486 -29.06 8.95 -13.97
CA ASN A 486 -29.31 10.38 -14.08
C ASN A 486 -28.13 11.15 -14.73
N SER A 487 -27.59 10.63 -15.83
CA SER A 487 -26.43 11.17 -16.55
C SER A 487 -25.10 11.16 -15.75
N LEU A 488 -25.06 10.60 -14.56
CA LEU A 488 -23.85 10.49 -13.72
C LEU A 488 -23.32 9.06 -13.73
N TRP A 489 -22.02 8.92 -14.03
CA TRP A 489 -21.33 7.64 -13.95
C TRP A 489 -20.94 7.29 -12.52
N GLN A 490 -21.32 6.07 -12.09
CA GLN A 490 -20.93 5.48 -10.81
C GLN A 490 -20.05 4.27 -11.07
N PHE A 491 -18.97 4.14 -10.29
CA PHE A 491 -18.00 3.05 -10.42
C PHE A 491 -18.07 2.09 -9.25
N SER A 492 -18.14 0.81 -9.56
CA SER A 492 -18.08 -0.27 -8.58
C SER A 492 -17.16 -1.40 -9.03
N VAL A 493 -16.70 -2.21 -8.07
CA VAL A 493 -15.84 -3.36 -8.31
C VAL A 493 -16.39 -4.54 -7.51
N VAL A 494 -16.56 -5.68 -8.16
CA VAL A 494 -17.06 -6.91 -7.57
C VAL A 494 -16.01 -8.01 -7.75
N PRO A 495 -15.63 -8.75 -6.68
CA PRO A 495 -14.67 -9.85 -6.80
C PRO A 495 -15.27 -11.03 -7.57
N ILE A 496 -14.43 -11.69 -8.36
CA ILE A 496 -14.73 -13.00 -8.94
C ILE A 496 -14.19 -14.03 -7.94
N HIS A 497 -15.02 -14.37 -6.96
CA HIS A 497 -14.68 -15.37 -5.96
C HIS A 497 -15.58 -16.60 -6.15
N MET A 498 -14.95 -17.75 -6.42
CA MET A 498 -15.63 -19.03 -6.48
C MET A 498 -15.14 -19.90 -5.34
N ALA A 499 -16.08 -20.53 -4.62
CA ALA A 499 -15.72 -21.52 -3.61
C ALA A 499 -14.91 -22.66 -4.24
N GLU A 500 -13.89 -23.18 -3.53
CA GLU A 500 -13.04 -24.27 -4.03
C GLU A 500 -13.82 -25.51 -4.50
N ASP A 501 -14.98 -25.75 -3.89
CA ASP A 501 -15.90 -26.87 -4.16
C ASP A 501 -17.02 -26.51 -5.16
N SER A 502 -16.98 -25.31 -5.74
CA SER A 502 -17.98 -24.94 -6.76
C SER A 502 -17.87 -25.85 -7.97
N ARG A 503 -18.98 -26.53 -8.28
CA ARG A 503 -19.11 -27.38 -9.48
C ARG A 503 -19.31 -26.58 -10.77
N THR A 504 -19.45 -25.27 -10.66
CA THR A 504 -19.68 -24.38 -11.80
C THR A 504 -18.39 -23.64 -12.17
N ASP A 505 -18.10 -23.59 -13.45
CA ASP A 505 -16.97 -22.81 -13.99
C ASP A 505 -17.34 -21.35 -14.29
N THR A 506 -18.48 -20.90 -13.76
CA THR A 506 -19.01 -19.56 -13.96
C THR A 506 -19.50 -18.93 -12.66
N MET A 507 -19.32 -17.62 -12.53
CA MET A 507 -19.92 -16.82 -11.47
C MET A 507 -20.83 -15.76 -12.11
N ILE A 508 -22.03 -15.61 -11.55
CA ILE A 508 -22.98 -14.58 -11.97
C ILE A 508 -23.06 -13.52 -10.88
N VAL A 509 -22.72 -12.28 -11.26
CA VAL A 509 -23.00 -11.09 -10.45
C VAL A 509 -24.31 -10.51 -10.94
N SER A 510 -25.35 -10.51 -10.10
CA SER A 510 -26.65 -9.92 -10.40
C SER A 510 -26.80 -8.58 -9.67
N LEU A 511 -27.11 -7.53 -10.43
CA LEU A 511 -27.33 -6.18 -9.91
C LEU A 511 -28.82 -5.84 -10.08
N PRO A 512 -29.63 -5.94 -9.01
CA PRO A 512 -31.07 -5.67 -9.07
C PRO A 512 -31.35 -4.17 -8.95
N TYR A 513 -32.27 -3.66 -9.77
CA TYR A 513 -32.73 -2.27 -9.76
C TYR A 513 -34.26 -2.21 -9.66
N PRO A 514 -34.82 -1.42 -8.71
CA PRO A 514 -36.25 -1.27 -8.57
C PRO A 514 -36.81 -0.39 -9.71
N LEU A 515 -37.64 -0.96 -10.59
CA LEU A 515 -38.33 -0.22 -11.65
C LEU A 515 -39.34 0.81 -11.12
N ALA A 516 -39.74 0.66 -9.85
CA ALA A 516 -40.62 1.61 -9.17
C ALA A 516 -39.97 2.98 -8.91
N ASP A 517 -38.63 3.07 -8.90
CA ASP A 517 -37.88 4.34 -8.79
C ASP A 517 -36.91 4.51 -9.98
N PRO A 518 -37.37 5.11 -11.10
CA PRO A 518 -36.56 5.28 -12.30
C PRO A 518 -35.24 6.03 -12.06
N ARG A 519 -35.17 6.82 -10.97
CA ARG A 519 -33.94 7.56 -10.60
C ARG A 519 -32.81 6.66 -10.12
N LYS A 520 -33.10 5.39 -9.84
CA LYS A 520 -32.13 4.36 -9.40
C LYS A 520 -31.81 3.34 -10.48
N VAL A 521 -32.47 3.43 -11.63
CA VAL A 521 -32.26 2.49 -12.74
C VAL A 521 -31.21 3.08 -13.68
N PRO A 522 -30.11 2.36 -13.99
CA PRO A 522 -29.15 2.84 -14.96
C PRO A 522 -29.75 2.86 -16.37
N ASP A 523 -29.40 3.88 -17.15
CA ASP A 523 -29.69 3.96 -18.58
C ASP A 523 -28.56 3.38 -19.44
N LYS A 524 -27.37 3.22 -18.87
CA LYS A 524 -26.23 2.55 -19.49
C LYS A 524 -25.39 1.82 -18.45
N VAL A 525 -24.93 0.63 -18.82
CA VAL A 525 -23.97 -0.16 -18.03
C VAL A 525 -22.79 -0.53 -18.92
N VAL A 526 -21.57 -0.36 -18.40
CA VAL A 526 -20.34 -0.80 -19.06
C VAL A 526 -19.55 -1.63 -18.07
N ALA A 527 -19.17 -2.85 -18.44
CA ALA A 527 -18.44 -3.76 -17.58
C ALA A 527 -17.23 -4.38 -18.28
N PHE A 528 -16.23 -4.73 -17.51
CA PHE A 528 -15.03 -5.45 -17.95
C PHE A 528 -14.43 -6.21 -16.79
N THR A 529 -13.68 -7.27 -17.09
CA THR A 529 -12.92 -8.01 -16.10
C THR A 529 -11.51 -7.42 -15.95
N VAL A 530 -10.93 -7.58 -14.77
CA VAL A 530 -9.56 -7.17 -14.45
C VAL A 530 -8.83 -8.37 -13.83
N ASP A 531 -7.61 -8.66 -14.31
CA ASP A 531 -6.76 -9.72 -13.78
C ASP A 531 -5.89 -9.23 -12.60
N ARG A 532 -5.09 -10.15 -12.04
CA ARG A 532 -4.18 -9.83 -10.92
C ARG A 532 -3.01 -8.93 -11.31
N PHE A 533 -2.72 -8.75 -12.61
CA PHE A 533 -1.73 -7.79 -13.10
C PHE A 533 -2.32 -6.38 -13.25
N GLY A 534 -3.65 -6.25 -13.12
CA GLY A 534 -4.41 -5.03 -13.38
C GLY A 534 -4.74 -4.81 -14.85
N THR A 535 -4.60 -5.85 -15.71
CA THR A 535 -4.96 -5.80 -17.13
C THR A 535 -6.47 -5.87 -17.28
N GLU A 536 -7.04 -5.00 -18.12
CA GLU A 536 -8.47 -4.95 -18.42
C GLU A 536 -8.80 -5.82 -19.63
N SER A 537 -9.96 -6.50 -19.61
CA SER A 537 -10.54 -7.12 -20.79
C SER A 537 -11.14 -6.07 -21.74
N ALA A 538 -11.60 -6.52 -22.90
CA ALA A 538 -12.53 -5.73 -23.70
C ALA A 538 -13.78 -5.37 -22.87
N ARG A 539 -14.35 -4.18 -23.12
CA ARG A 539 -15.55 -3.70 -22.44
C ARG A 539 -16.80 -4.25 -23.11
N VAL A 540 -17.77 -4.67 -22.30
CA VAL A 540 -19.12 -4.98 -22.73
C VAL A 540 -20.05 -3.87 -22.26
N SER A 541 -21.11 -3.56 -23.02
CA SER A 541 -22.04 -2.51 -22.67
C SER A 541 -23.48 -2.89 -22.95
N TRP A 542 -24.38 -2.28 -22.19
CA TRP A 542 -25.82 -2.29 -22.42
C TRP A 542 -26.34 -0.86 -22.31
N THR A 543 -27.31 -0.50 -23.17
CA THR A 543 -27.99 0.79 -23.15
C THR A 543 -29.51 0.57 -23.18
N ALA A 544 -30.24 1.30 -22.36
CA ALA A 544 -31.69 1.21 -22.31
C ALA A 544 -32.30 1.62 -23.67
N GLY A 545 -33.23 0.79 -24.18
CA GLY A 545 -33.88 1.05 -25.47
C GLY A 545 -33.15 0.55 -26.71
N GLU A 546 -31.89 0.13 -26.62
CA GLU A 546 -31.21 -0.57 -27.72
C GLU A 546 -31.71 -2.04 -27.77
N ARG A 547 -32.36 -2.42 -28.87
CA ARG A 547 -32.64 -3.85 -29.16
C ARG A 547 -31.36 -4.48 -29.72
N LYS A 548 -30.87 -5.53 -29.07
CA LYS A 548 -29.81 -6.39 -29.64
C LYS A 548 -30.35 -7.23 -30.77
#